data_d6fd930090133b144fe0a30cd20340f6
#
_entry.id   d6fd930090133b144fe0a30cd20340f6
#
_cell.length_a   1.000
_cell.length_b   1.000
_cell.length_c   1.000
_cell.angle_alpha   90.00
_cell.angle_beta   90.00
_cell.angle_gamma   90.00
#
_symmetry.space_group_name_H-M   'P 1'
#
loop_
_entity.id
_entity.type
_entity.pdbx_description
1 polymer ?
#
loop_
_entity_poly.entity_id
_entity_poly.type
_entity_poly.pdbx_seq_one_letter_code
_entity_poly.pdbx_strand_id
1 'polypeptide(L)'
;FALLAMALHRLPLLFNRKIRFHKTLGCGRDGTFSKLPDWQQWGLLVVMEEEEMRQITDLSNPQQLLKQYYGNFIAGWWKFFGCETWTVVLHPIEGHGTWDGKEAFGKLPPKTDYEGMIAVLTRATIRRKKLARFHEHVEAVSNDMRKADGFLFSVGIGESPRLRQATFSIWQSKEQMKQFAYKMKDHAEVIQKTRKENWYSEDMFVRFKVVRTWGTIKGVEPIKTD
;
A
#
# COMPACT_ATOMS: atom_id res chain seq x y z
N PHE A 1 -5.68 14.94 -13.03
CA PHE A 1 -6.61 14.98 -11.89
C PHE A 1 -5.94 14.45 -10.61
N ALA A 2 -5.33 13.26 -10.63
CA ALA A 2 -4.71 12.63 -9.45
C ALA A 2 -3.67 13.50 -8.74
N LEU A 3 -2.79 14.19 -9.46
CA LEU A 3 -1.79 15.10 -8.87
C LEU A 3 -2.42 16.24 -8.08
N LEU A 4 -3.48 16.85 -8.62
CA LEU A 4 -4.21 17.92 -7.95
C LEU A 4 -4.90 17.40 -6.69
N ALA A 5 -5.58 16.26 -6.79
CA ALA A 5 -6.21 15.60 -5.66
C ALA A 5 -5.19 15.28 -4.55
N MET A 6 -4.05 14.69 -4.90
CA MET A 6 -2.97 14.37 -3.96
C MET A 6 -2.42 15.61 -3.25
N ALA A 7 -2.28 16.73 -3.98
CA ALA A 7 -1.79 17.99 -3.40
C ALA A 7 -2.81 18.59 -2.42
N LEU A 8 -4.07 18.67 -2.82
CA LEU A 8 -5.15 19.27 -2.02
C LEU A 8 -5.50 18.41 -0.78
N HIS A 9 -5.45 17.08 -0.90
CA HIS A 9 -5.75 16.19 0.22
C HIS A 9 -4.71 16.24 1.36
N ARG A 10 -3.50 16.73 1.10
CA ARG A 10 -2.46 16.84 2.15
C ARG A 10 -2.86 17.78 3.28
N LEU A 11 -3.46 18.92 2.96
CA LEU A 11 -3.81 19.93 3.97
C LEU A 11 -4.80 19.40 5.02
N PRO A 12 -5.98 18.86 4.64
CA PRO A 12 -6.93 18.35 5.64
C PRO A 12 -6.36 17.17 6.44
N LEU A 13 -5.47 16.34 5.86
CA LEU A 13 -4.83 15.25 6.59
C LEU A 13 -3.83 15.75 7.63
N LEU A 14 -3.08 16.81 7.34
CA LEU A 14 -2.14 17.42 8.29
C LEU A 14 -2.85 18.00 9.52
N PHE A 15 -4.05 18.53 9.35
CA PHE A 15 -4.83 19.12 10.44
C PHE A 15 -5.76 18.13 11.17
N ASN A 16 -5.88 16.90 10.67
CA ASN A 16 -6.70 15.88 11.30
C ASN A 16 -5.92 15.21 12.45
N ARG A 17 -6.24 15.59 13.68
CA ARG A 17 -5.58 15.10 14.90
C ARG A 17 -5.74 13.59 15.14
N LYS A 18 -6.70 12.95 14.50
CA LYS A 18 -6.90 11.49 14.59
C LYS A 18 -5.89 10.71 13.73
N ILE A 19 -5.27 11.36 12.77
CA ILE A 19 -4.32 10.76 11.84
C ILE A 19 -2.89 10.95 12.35
N ARG A 20 -2.28 9.86 12.77
CA ARG A 20 -0.89 9.84 13.25
C ARG A 20 0.14 9.91 12.12
N PHE A 21 -0.17 9.26 11.00
CA PHE A 21 0.69 9.23 9.82
C PHE A 21 -0.18 9.15 8.55
N HIS A 22 0.24 9.83 7.50
CA HIS A 22 -0.46 9.76 6.21
C HIS A 22 0.49 9.90 5.03
N LYS A 23 0.09 9.37 3.90
CA LYS A 23 0.75 9.53 2.61
C LYS A 23 -0.27 9.64 1.48
N THR A 24 -0.02 10.56 0.57
CA THR A 24 -0.66 10.60 -0.74
C THR A 24 0.29 9.98 -1.75
N LEU A 25 -0.19 8.99 -2.50
CA LEU A 25 0.62 8.09 -3.32
C LEU A 25 0.09 8.09 -4.75
N GLY A 26 0.95 8.33 -5.73
CA GLY A 26 0.61 8.07 -7.13
C GLY A 26 0.59 6.58 -7.41
N CYS A 27 -0.14 6.16 -8.43
CA CYS A 27 -0.16 4.78 -8.91
C CYS A 27 0.57 4.68 -10.25
N GLY A 28 1.22 3.54 -10.50
CA GLY A 28 1.71 3.20 -11.82
C GLY A 28 0.56 2.80 -12.75
N ARG A 29 0.70 3.02 -14.06
CA ARG A 29 -0.30 2.64 -15.04
C ARG A 29 -0.60 1.14 -14.95
N ASP A 30 -1.86 0.78 -15.02
CA ASP A 30 -2.37 -0.61 -14.91
C ASP A 30 -2.01 -1.31 -13.60
N GLY A 31 -1.81 -0.56 -12.52
CA GLY A 31 -1.46 -1.09 -11.21
C GLY A 31 -0.06 -1.69 -11.12
N THR A 32 0.78 -1.45 -12.13
CA THR A 32 2.15 -1.95 -12.20
C THR A 32 3.16 -0.92 -11.67
N PHE A 33 4.45 -1.32 -11.62
CA PHE A 33 5.56 -0.39 -11.46
C PHE A 33 5.93 0.34 -12.77
N SER A 34 4.96 0.60 -13.63
CA SER A 34 5.18 1.34 -14.86
C SER A 34 5.90 2.66 -14.57
N LYS A 35 6.87 3.00 -15.39
CA LYS A 35 7.53 4.32 -15.37
C LYS A 35 6.55 5.45 -15.69
N LEU A 36 5.41 5.11 -16.28
CA LEU A 36 4.33 6.04 -16.61
C LEU A 36 3.31 6.03 -15.46
N PRO A 37 3.05 7.19 -14.84
CA PRO A 37 2.03 7.30 -13.81
C PRO A 37 0.61 7.15 -14.40
N ASP A 38 -0.28 6.63 -13.60
CA ASP A 38 -1.71 6.73 -13.84
C ASP A 38 -2.22 8.08 -13.33
N TRP A 39 -2.66 8.94 -14.27
CA TRP A 39 -3.12 10.28 -13.93
C TRP A 39 -4.55 10.33 -13.35
N GLN A 40 -5.24 9.19 -13.35
CA GLN A 40 -6.61 9.06 -12.85
C GLN A 40 -6.69 8.29 -11.54
N GLN A 41 -5.65 7.51 -11.21
CA GLN A 41 -5.60 6.69 -10.01
C GLN A 41 -4.55 7.19 -9.02
N TRP A 42 -4.92 7.30 -7.75
CA TRP A 42 -4.00 7.60 -6.65
C TRP A 42 -4.41 6.83 -5.40
N GLY A 43 -3.46 6.65 -4.50
CA GLY A 43 -3.67 6.03 -3.20
C GLY A 43 -3.60 7.06 -2.07
N LEU A 44 -4.32 6.77 -1.02
CA LEU A 44 -4.29 7.52 0.23
C LEU A 44 -4.09 6.55 1.38
N LEU A 45 -2.96 6.65 2.07
CA LEU A 45 -2.67 5.90 3.28
C LEU A 45 -2.87 6.80 4.48
N VAL A 46 -3.64 6.35 5.46
CA VAL A 46 -3.76 6.97 6.77
C VAL A 46 -3.53 5.93 7.86
N VAL A 47 -2.85 6.34 8.91
CA VAL A 47 -2.64 5.52 10.11
C VAL A 47 -3.25 6.25 11.28
N MET A 48 -4.12 5.56 12.00
CA MET A 48 -4.86 6.05 13.16
C MET A 48 -4.54 5.14 14.35
N GLU A 49 -4.71 5.65 15.57
CA GLU A 49 -4.64 4.82 16.76
C GLU A 49 -5.82 3.83 16.79
N GLU A 50 -5.60 2.66 17.37
CA GLU A 50 -6.62 1.60 17.44
C GLU A 50 -7.88 2.07 18.15
N GLU A 51 -7.74 2.89 19.18
CA GLU A 51 -8.85 3.45 19.92
C GLU A 51 -9.77 4.32 19.06
N GLU A 52 -9.19 5.14 18.17
CA GLU A 52 -9.96 5.93 17.21
C GLU A 52 -10.69 5.04 16.20
N MET A 53 -10.08 3.91 15.83
CA MET A 53 -10.70 2.93 14.93
C MET A 53 -11.87 2.21 15.58
N ARG A 54 -11.79 1.89 16.87
CA ARG A 54 -12.88 1.25 17.64
C ARG A 54 -14.11 2.15 17.80
N GLN A 55 -13.94 3.46 17.80
CA GLN A 55 -15.04 4.43 17.87
C GLN A 55 -15.88 4.49 16.58
N ILE A 56 -15.37 3.90 15.49
CA ILE A 56 -16.07 3.85 14.22
C ILE A 56 -17.04 2.67 14.23
N THR A 57 -18.24 2.89 14.73
CA THR A 57 -19.23 1.83 14.99
C THR A 57 -20.18 1.57 13.83
N ASP A 58 -20.54 2.59 13.06
CA ASP A 58 -21.43 2.41 11.91
C ASP A 58 -20.63 2.08 10.65
N LEU A 59 -20.57 0.80 10.34
CA LEU A 59 -19.86 0.25 9.20
C LEU A 59 -20.78 0.01 7.98
N SER A 60 -22.06 0.36 8.08
CA SER A 60 -23.06 0.09 7.04
C SER A 60 -23.04 1.12 5.91
N ASN A 61 -22.60 2.36 6.20
CA ASN A 61 -22.61 3.45 5.23
C ASN A 61 -21.19 3.79 4.76
N PRO A 62 -20.79 3.40 3.52
CA PRO A 62 -19.46 3.67 2.97
C PRO A 62 -19.09 5.16 2.95
N GLN A 63 -20.04 6.05 2.66
CA GLN A 63 -19.79 7.50 2.63
C GLN A 63 -19.49 8.06 4.03
N GLN A 64 -20.15 7.53 5.04
CA GLN A 64 -19.91 7.93 6.42
C GLN A 64 -18.53 7.42 6.89
N LEU A 65 -18.16 6.19 6.52
CA LEU A 65 -16.82 5.66 6.77
C LEU A 65 -15.73 6.53 6.17
N LEU A 66 -15.86 6.93 4.90
CA LEU A 66 -14.89 7.80 4.25
C LEU A 66 -14.74 9.14 4.97
N LYS A 67 -15.84 9.71 5.47
CA LYS A 67 -15.79 10.95 6.28
C LYS A 67 -15.06 10.75 7.60
N GLN A 68 -15.28 9.61 8.26
CA GLN A 68 -14.64 9.30 9.54
C GLN A 68 -13.13 9.06 9.37
N TYR A 69 -12.71 8.35 8.32
CA TYR A 69 -11.29 8.08 8.08
C TYR A 69 -10.53 9.29 7.52
N TYR A 70 -11.10 10.00 6.55
CA TYR A 70 -10.37 10.98 5.77
C TYR A 70 -10.83 12.43 6.00
N GLY A 71 -11.94 12.61 6.71
CA GLY A 71 -12.54 13.91 6.97
C GLY A 71 -13.53 14.37 5.88
N ASN A 72 -14.31 15.38 6.23
CA ASN A 72 -15.41 15.87 5.38
C ASN A 72 -14.94 16.42 4.03
N PHE A 73 -13.80 17.10 3.99
CA PHE A 73 -13.27 17.69 2.77
C PHE A 73 -12.94 16.61 1.72
N ILE A 74 -12.17 15.59 2.10
CA ILE A 74 -11.75 14.53 1.18
C ILE A 74 -12.95 13.70 0.73
N ALA A 75 -13.79 13.27 1.64
CA ALA A 75 -14.99 12.50 1.31
C ALA A 75 -15.98 13.31 0.44
N GLY A 76 -16.12 14.61 0.71
CA GLY A 76 -16.91 15.52 -0.10
C GLY A 76 -16.36 15.72 -1.50
N TRP A 77 -15.02 15.86 -1.64
CA TRP A 77 -14.31 15.92 -2.91
C TRP A 77 -14.59 14.67 -3.76
N TRP A 78 -14.40 13.49 -3.20
CA TRP A 78 -14.63 12.24 -3.91
C TRP A 78 -16.08 12.09 -4.36
N LYS A 79 -17.03 12.46 -3.51
CA LYS A 79 -18.46 12.45 -3.86
C LYS A 79 -18.77 13.44 -4.98
N PHE A 80 -18.26 14.67 -4.90
CA PHE A 80 -18.52 15.74 -5.88
C PHE A 80 -17.99 15.38 -7.28
N PHE A 81 -16.80 14.79 -7.35
CA PHE A 81 -16.18 14.38 -8.61
C PHE A 81 -16.56 12.96 -9.05
N GLY A 82 -17.46 12.29 -8.35
CA GLY A 82 -17.84 10.91 -8.68
C GLY A 82 -16.67 9.93 -8.67
N CYS A 83 -15.70 10.14 -7.75
CA CYS A 83 -14.54 9.26 -7.68
C CYS A 83 -14.95 7.86 -7.23
N GLU A 84 -14.57 6.85 -8.02
CA GLU A 84 -14.61 5.48 -7.59
C GLU A 84 -13.57 5.26 -6.49
N THR A 85 -13.94 4.56 -5.44
CA THR A 85 -13.05 4.29 -4.29
C THR A 85 -13.07 2.83 -3.92
N TRP A 86 -11.89 2.29 -3.63
CA TRP A 86 -11.73 1.03 -2.93
C TRP A 86 -10.92 1.27 -1.67
N THR A 87 -11.44 0.84 -0.55
CA THR A 87 -10.82 1.05 0.77
C THR A 87 -10.55 -0.28 1.45
N VAL A 88 -9.37 -0.40 2.03
CA VAL A 88 -8.94 -1.55 2.82
C VAL A 88 -8.56 -1.09 4.21
N VAL A 89 -9.17 -1.67 5.23
CA VAL A 89 -8.81 -1.50 6.63
C VAL A 89 -7.84 -2.61 7.02
N LEU A 90 -6.71 -2.19 7.57
CA LEU A 90 -5.58 -3.05 7.84
C LEU A 90 -5.13 -2.93 9.30
N HIS A 91 -4.80 -4.05 9.93
CA HIS A 91 -4.14 -4.08 11.23
C HIS A 91 -2.69 -4.56 11.06
N PRO A 92 -1.67 -3.73 11.39
CA PRO A 92 -0.27 -4.13 11.25
C PRO A 92 0.08 -5.21 12.26
N ILE A 93 0.68 -6.31 11.79
CA ILE A 93 0.95 -7.49 12.63
C ILE A 93 2.42 -7.83 12.78
N GLU A 94 3.23 -7.57 11.77
CA GLU A 94 4.68 -7.80 11.81
C GLU A 94 5.39 -6.89 10.80
N GLY A 95 6.64 -6.53 11.06
CA GLY A 95 7.38 -5.71 10.12
C GLY A 95 8.66 -5.14 10.67
N HIS A 96 9.34 -4.40 9.80
CA HIS A 96 10.58 -3.67 10.12
C HIS A 96 10.78 -2.48 9.19
N GLY A 97 11.73 -1.63 9.52
CA GLY A 97 12.13 -0.47 8.71
C GLY A 97 11.34 0.80 9.04
N THR A 98 11.60 1.82 8.25
CA THR A 98 11.05 3.17 8.49
C THR A 98 10.46 3.77 7.22
N TRP A 99 9.61 4.77 7.40
CA TRP A 99 9.11 5.61 6.34
C TRP A 99 9.39 7.09 6.68
N ASP A 100 10.30 7.71 5.93
CA ASP A 100 10.89 9.04 6.22
C ASP A 100 11.46 9.11 7.64
N GLY A 101 12.22 8.08 8.05
CA GLY A 101 12.84 7.96 9.36
C GLY A 101 11.87 7.69 10.51
N LYS A 102 10.59 7.41 10.23
CA LYS A 102 9.55 7.17 11.25
C LYS A 102 9.08 5.72 11.25
N GLU A 103 8.81 5.17 12.42
CA GLU A 103 8.07 3.93 12.60
C GLU A 103 6.58 4.18 12.33
N ALA A 104 6.20 4.25 11.05
CA ALA A 104 4.87 4.68 10.61
C ALA A 104 3.72 3.88 11.24
N PHE A 105 3.95 2.58 11.51
CA PHE A 105 2.98 1.65 12.09
C PHE A 105 3.28 1.26 13.54
N GLY A 106 4.16 2.00 14.22
CA GLY A 106 4.63 1.68 15.56
C GLY A 106 5.68 0.56 15.60
N LYS A 107 6.04 0.13 16.78
CA LYS A 107 6.96 -1.00 16.99
C LYS A 107 6.22 -2.29 16.75
N LEU A 108 6.63 -3.02 15.72
CA LEU A 108 6.02 -4.29 15.35
C LEU A 108 6.94 -5.45 15.70
N PRO A 109 6.38 -6.63 16.05
CA PRO A 109 7.19 -7.82 16.18
C PRO A 109 7.75 -8.23 14.81
N PRO A 110 8.92 -8.91 14.78
CA PRO A 110 9.51 -9.37 13.52
C PRO A 110 8.76 -10.55 12.91
N LYS A 111 7.92 -11.25 13.70
CA LYS A 111 7.16 -12.42 13.29
C LYS A 111 5.91 -12.60 14.15
N THR A 112 4.83 -13.05 13.51
CA THR A 112 3.58 -13.50 14.17
C THR A 112 3.16 -14.87 13.65
N ASP A 113 2.24 -15.51 14.38
CA ASP A 113 1.66 -16.81 13.99
C ASP A 113 0.32 -16.66 13.24
N TYR A 114 -0.02 -15.44 12.81
CA TYR A 114 -1.22 -15.19 12.03
C TYR A 114 -1.13 -15.85 10.64
N GLU A 115 -2.13 -16.65 10.26
CA GLU A 115 -2.14 -17.45 9.02
C GLU A 115 -3.22 -17.04 8.02
N GLY A 116 -4.16 -16.18 8.40
CA GLY A 116 -5.24 -15.73 7.52
C GLY A 116 -4.79 -14.84 6.36
N MET A 117 -5.77 -14.25 5.68
CA MET A 117 -5.52 -13.28 4.59
C MET A 117 -4.63 -12.14 5.06
N ILE A 118 -3.55 -11.89 4.32
CA ILE A 118 -2.60 -10.83 4.64
C ILE A 118 -2.45 -9.82 3.51
N ALA A 119 -2.22 -8.59 3.89
CA ALA A 119 -1.68 -7.56 3.01
C ALA A 119 -0.20 -7.32 3.33
N VAL A 120 0.57 -6.97 2.31
CA VAL A 120 2.00 -6.67 2.40
C VAL A 120 2.26 -5.31 1.80
N LEU A 121 2.94 -4.45 2.55
CA LEU A 121 3.45 -3.19 2.07
C LEU A 121 4.98 -3.24 2.11
N THR A 122 5.58 -3.20 0.94
CA THR A 122 7.03 -3.08 0.77
C THR A 122 7.34 -1.71 0.19
N ARG A 123 8.11 -0.92 0.89
CA ARG A 123 8.49 0.42 0.48
C ARG A 123 10.00 0.58 0.46
N ALA A 124 10.53 1.26 -0.56
CA ALA A 124 11.95 1.56 -0.66
C ALA A 124 12.21 2.97 -1.22
N THR A 125 13.24 3.61 -0.65
CA THR A 125 13.89 4.78 -1.26
C THR A 125 15.12 4.29 -2.01
N ILE A 126 15.04 4.30 -3.33
CA ILE A 126 16.05 3.74 -4.23
C ILE A 126 17.19 4.74 -4.41
N ARG A 127 18.42 4.30 -4.27
CA ARG A 127 19.60 5.13 -4.56
C ARG A 127 19.65 5.47 -6.04
N ARG A 128 19.85 6.74 -6.39
CA ARG A 128 19.83 7.23 -7.79
C ARG A 128 20.71 6.39 -8.72
N LYS A 129 21.90 5.98 -8.27
CA LYS A 129 22.84 5.15 -9.05
C LYS A 129 22.33 3.72 -9.31
N LYS A 130 21.27 3.28 -8.63
CA LYS A 130 20.71 1.92 -8.72
C LYS A 130 19.36 1.85 -9.44
N LEU A 131 18.82 3.00 -9.88
CA LEU A 131 17.50 3.09 -10.50
C LEU A 131 17.34 2.22 -11.75
N ALA A 132 18.32 2.23 -12.64
CA ALA A 132 18.26 1.43 -13.87
C ALA A 132 18.15 -0.06 -13.54
N ARG A 133 19.02 -0.56 -12.67
CA ARG A 133 19.01 -1.96 -12.21
C ARG A 133 17.72 -2.35 -11.50
N PHE A 134 17.18 -1.48 -10.65
CA PHE A 134 15.91 -1.72 -10.01
C PHE A 134 14.78 -1.94 -11.03
N HIS A 135 14.69 -1.04 -12.01
CA HIS A 135 13.63 -1.11 -13.03
C HIS A 135 13.74 -2.30 -13.98
N GLU A 136 14.95 -2.80 -14.24
CA GLU A 136 15.17 -4.01 -15.05
C GLU A 136 14.54 -5.27 -14.41
N HIS A 137 14.50 -5.34 -13.08
CA HIS A 137 14.05 -6.54 -12.37
C HIS A 137 12.59 -6.47 -11.92
N VAL A 138 12.06 -5.26 -11.68
CA VAL A 138 10.73 -5.07 -11.10
C VAL A 138 9.60 -5.59 -11.99
N GLU A 139 9.72 -5.45 -13.30
CA GLU A 139 8.67 -5.86 -14.24
C GLU A 139 8.52 -7.39 -14.26
N ALA A 140 9.60 -8.12 -14.27
CA ALA A 140 9.59 -9.58 -14.21
C ALA A 140 8.96 -10.08 -12.92
N VAL A 141 9.38 -9.54 -11.77
CA VAL A 141 8.82 -9.88 -10.46
C VAL A 141 7.31 -9.59 -10.38
N SER A 142 6.85 -8.47 -10.95
CA SER A 142 5.43 -8.11 -10.98
C SER A 142 4.59 -9.10 -11.80
N ASN A 143 5.12 -9.58 -12.93
CA ASN A 143 4.44 -10.55 -13.78
C ASN A 143 4.36 -11.93 -13.10
N ASP A 144 5.40 -12.34 -12.42
CA ASP A 144 5.44 -13.61 -11.69
C ASP A 144 4.50 -13.60 -10.48
N MET A 145 4.40 -12.46 -9.78
CA MET A 145 3.50 -12.30 -8.65
C MET A 145 2.04 -12.54 -9.04
N ARG A 146 1.61 -12.09 -10.22
CA ARG A 146 0.22 -12.27 -10.70
C ARG A 146 -0.14 -13.71 -11.00
N LYS A 147 0.85 -14.58 -11.20
CA LYS A 147 0.66 -16.01 -11.47
C LYS A 147 0.84 -16.89 -10.23
N ALA A 148 1.22 -16.29 -9.11
CA ALA A 148 1.52 -17.01 -7.89
C ALA A 148 0.24 -17.50 -7.20
N ASP A 149 0.31 -18.69 -6.62
CA ASP A 149 -0.79 -19.25 -5.83
C ASP A 149 -1.14 -18.35 -4.65
N GLY A 150 -2.42 -18.14 -4.44
CA GLY A 150 -2.92 -17.30 -3.35
C GLY A 150 -2.75 -15.80 -3.56
N PHE A 151 -2.26 -15.36 -4.71
CA PHE A 151 -2.27 -13.95 -5.08
C PHE A 151 -3.71 -13.46 -5.30
N LEU A 152 -4.07 -12.33 -4.67
CA LEU A 152 -5.39 -11.73 -4.80
C LEU A 152 -5.34 -10.36 -5.48
N PHE A 153 -4.41 -9.50 -5.06
CA PHE A 153 -4.34 -8.13 -5.56
C PHE A 153 -2.93 -7.55 -5.42
N SER A 154 -2.54 -6.66 -6.33
CA SER A 154 -1.39 -5.80 -6.13
C SER A 154 -1.52 -4.46 -6.85
N VAL A 155 -0.85 -3.45 -6.29
CA VAL A 155 -0.70 -2.14 -6.91
C VAL A 155 0.68 -1.58 -6.61
N GLY A 156 1.34 -1.05 -7.64
CA GLY A 156 2.53 -0.23 -7.50
C GLY A 156 2.14 1.20 -7.16
N ILE A 157 2.64 1.71 -6.07
CA ILE A 157 2.36 3.05 -5.55
C ILE A 157 3.67 3.76 -5.20
N GLY A 158 3.65 5.09 -5.12
CA GLY A 158 4.84 5.84 -4.77
C GLY A 158 4.61 7.31 -4.49
N GLU A 159 5.52 7.89 -3.71
CA GLU A 159 5.55 9.33 -3.42
C GLU A 159 6.26 10.11 -4.54
N SER A 160 7.09 9.42 -5.29
CA SER A 160 7.88 9.96 -6.40
C SER A 160 8.00 8.90 -7.48
N PRO A 161 7.83 9.25 -8.75
CA PRO A 161 7.71 8.28 -9.86
C PRO A 161 8.88 7.32 -10.03
N ARG A 162 10.04 7.59 -9.43
CA ARG A 162 11.24 6.77 -9.65
C ARG A 162 12.01 6.43 -8.38
N LEU A 163 11.98 7.29 -7.37
CA LEU A 163 12.89 7.18 -6.22
C LEU A 163 12.26 6.53 -4.99
N ARG A 164 10.99 6.85 -4.71
CA ARG A 164 10.25 6.39 -3.53
C ARG A 164 9.08 5.55 -3.97
N GLN A 165 9.31 4.27 -4.05
CA GLN A 165 8.34 3.32 -4.56
C GLN A 165 7.91 2.34 -3.48
N ALA A 166 6.69 1.87 -3.61
CA ALA A 166 6.13 0.84 -2.77
C ALA A 166 5.26 -0.12 -3.58
N THR A 167 5.17 -1.35 -3.11
CA THR A 167 4.18 -2.33 -3.55
C THR A 167 3.22 -2.58 -2.42
N PHE A 168 1.95 -2.50 -2.71
CA PHE A 168 0.92 -3.05 -1.86
C PHE A 168 0.35 -4.30 -2.52
N SER A 169 0.32 -5.42 -1.82
CA SER A 169 -0.21 -6.68 -2.33
C SER A 169 -1.03 -7.40 -1.27
N ILE A 170 -2.02 -8.20 -1.70
CA ILE A 170 -2.89 -8.99 -0.83
C ILE A 170 -2.83 -10.45 -1.26
N TRP A 171 -2.79 -11.34 -0.28
CA TRP A 171 -2.60 -12.76 -0.42
C TRP A 171 -3.59 -13.53 0.45
N GLN A 172 -4.02 -14.70 -0.02
CA GLN A 172 -4.91 -15.58 0.73
C GLN A 172 -4.30 -16.03 2.07
N SER A 173 -2.98 -16.24 2.10
CA SER A 173 -2.27 -16.63 3.30
C SER A 173 -0.83 -16.14 3.33
N LYS A 174 -0.27 -16.10 4.53
CA LYS A 174 1.15 -15.80 4.75
C LYS A 174 2.07 -16.86 4.12
N GLU A 175 1.66 -18.10 4.12
CA GLU A 175 2.46 -19.20 3.55
C GLU A 175 2.58 -19.05 2.02
N GLN A 176 1.48 -18.81 1.31
CA GLN A 176 1.51 -18.61 -0.14
C GLN A 176 2.34 -17.39 -0.54
N MET A 177 2.22 -16.29 0.21
CA MET A 177 3.08 -15.13 0.02
C MET A 177 4.57 -15.46 0.21
N LYS A 178 4.92 -16.26 1.24
CA LYS A 178 6.30 -16.69 1.46
C LYS A 178 6.80 -17.62 0.36
N GLN A 179 5.96 -18.52 -0.16
CA GLN A 179 6.30 -19.37 -1.28
C GLN A 179 6.68 -18.54 -2.50
N PHE A 180 5.90 -17.52 -2.83
CA PHE A 180 6.27 -16.55 -3.86
C PHE A 180 7.59 -15.85 -3.53
N ALA A 181 7.72 -15.25 -2.33
CA ALA A 181 8.85 -14.41 -1.97
C ALA A 181 10.20 -15.16 -1.95
N TYR A 182 10.21 -16.44 -1.55
CA TYR A 182 11.45 -17.18 -1.31
C TYR A 182 11.69 -18.36 -2.25
N LYS A 183 10.65 -18.92 -2.89
CA LYS A 183 10.79 -20.04 -3.81
C LYS A 183 10.88 -19.62 -5.28
N MET A 184 10.32 -18.47 -5.64
CA MET A 184 10.48 -17.92 -6.99
C MET A 184 11.90 -17.40 -7.16
N LYS A 185 12.66 -18.05 -8.05
CA LYS A 185 14.08 -17.80 -8.26
C LYS A 185 14.40 -16.33 -8.52
N ASP A 186 13.65 -15.69 -9.40
CA ASP A 186 13.88 -14.30 -9.80
C ASP A 186 13.66 -13.33 -8.65
N HIS A 187 12.62 -13.54 -7.83
CA HIS A 187 12.34 -12.69 -6.68
C HIS A 187 13.40 -12.86 -5.57
N ALA A 188 13.79 -14.11 -5.27
CA ALA A 188 14.82 -14.40 -4.28
C ALA A 188 16.19 -13.80 -4.69
N GLU A 189 16.56 -13.90 -5.95
CA GLU A 189 17.77 -13.25 -6.49
C GLU A 189 17.74 -11.73 -6.37
N VAL A 190 16.59 -11.10 -6.66
CA VAL A 190 16.43 -9.65 -6.51
C VAL A 190 16.59 -9.23 -5.06
N ILE A 191 16.00 -9.94 -4.10
CA ILE A 191 16.16 -9.66 -2.66
C ILE A 191 17.66 -9.75 -2.26
N GLN A 192 18.38 -10.77 -2.72
CA GLN A 192 19.80 -10.90 -2.42
C GLN A 192 20.63 -9.77 -3.06
N LYS A 193 20.36 -9.45 -4.31
CA LYS A 193 21.03 -8.35 -5.03
C LYS A 193 20.79 -7.00 -4.36
N THR A 194 19.56 -6.70 -3.94
CA THR A 194 19.23 -5.43 -3.29
C THR A 194 20.03 -5.24 -2.01
N ARG A 195 20.20 -6.29 -1.22
CA ARG A 195 21.01 -6.26 0.01
C ARG A 195 22.51 -6.17 -0.28
N LYS A 196 23.02 -7.06 -1.11
CA LYS A 196 24.47 -7.14 -1.45
C LYS A 196 24.98 -5.85 -2.11
N GLU A 197 24.19 -5.26 -3.00
CA GLU A 197 24.56 -4.08 -3.75
C GLU A 197 24.07 -2.76 -3.14
N ASN A 198 23.41 -2.83 -1.98
CA ASN A 198 22.90 -1.66 -1.24
C ASN A 198 22.04 -0.71 -2.11
N TRP A 199 20.96 -1.26 -2.71
CA TRP A 199 20.12 -0.48 -3.63
C TRP A 199 19.29 0.58 -2.94
N TYR A 200 18.96 0.38 -1.67
CA TYR A 200 18.05 1.26 -0.91
C TYR A 200 18.82 2.15 0.06
N SER A 201 18.39 3.37 0.23
CA SER A 201 18.84 4.25 1.33
C SER A 201 17.93 4.15 2.55
N GLU A 202 16.70 3.70 2.32
CA GLU A 202 15.71 3.42 3.35
C GLU A 202 14.74 2.38 2.79
N ASP A 203 14.32 1.44 3.60
CA ASP A 203 13.30 0.47 3.26
C ASP A 203 12.37 0.20 4.44
N MET A 204 11.20 -0.31 4.12
CA MET A 204 10.20 -0.74 5.08
C MET A 204 9.43 -1.93 4.51
N PHE A 205 9.20 -2.90 5.36
CA PHE A 205 8.40 -4.07 5.07
C PHE A 205 7.42 -4.32 6.21
N VAL A 206 6.13 -4.31 5.90
CA VAL A 206 5.09 -4.52 6.90
C VAL A 206 4.03 -5.47 6.37
N ARG A 207 3.62 -6.43 7.19
CA ARG A 207 2.47 -7.31 6.97
C ARG A 207 1.32 -6.88 7.83
N PHE A 208 0.14 -6.99 7.26
CA PHE A 208 -1.11 -6.60 7.91
C PHE A 208 -2.10 -7.75 7.83
N LYS A 209 -2.90 -7.90 8.87
CA LYS A 209 -4.20 -8.58 8.79
C LYS A 209 -5.15 -7.69 8.00
N VAL A 210 -5.81 -8.23 6.99
CA VAL A 210 -6.93 -7.55 6.32
C VAL A 210 -8.14 -7.66 7.22
N VAL A 211 -8.64 -6.51 7.70
CA VAL A 211 -9.78 -6.45 8.61
C VAL A 211 -11.08 -6.35 7.81
N ARG A 212 -11.08 -5.47 6.81
CA ARG A 212 -12.27 -5.21 6.00
C ARG A 212 -11.88 -4.53 4.68
N THR A 213 -12.71 -4.73 3.68
CA THR A 213 -12.61 -4.01 2.40
C THR A 213 -13.99 -3.64 1.89
N TRP A 214 -14.08 -2.56 1.12
CA TRP A 214 -15.30 -2.16 0.40
C TRP A 214 -14.98 -1.24 -0.76
N GLY A 215 -15.92 -1.19 -1.70
CA GLY A 215 -15.80 -0.38 -2.91
C GLY A 215 -15.13 -1.13 -4.05
N THR A 216 -14.83 -0.43 -5.13
CA THR A 216 -14.41 -1.05 -6.38
C THR A 216 -13.20 -0.33 -6.99
N ILE A 217 -12.50 -1.03 -7.89
CA ILE A 217 -11.51 -0.48 -8.82
C ILE A 217 -11.93 -0.90 -10.23
N LYS A 218 -12.18 0.06 -11.12
CA LYS A 218 -12.67 -0.17 -12.48
C LYS A 218 -13.96 -1.01 -12.49
N GLY A 219 -14.88 -0.70 -11.55
CA GLY A 219 -16.16 -1.38 -11.41
C GLY A 219 -16.11 -2.78 -10.82
N VAL A 220 -14.93 -3.28 -10.42
CA VAL A 220 -14.74 -4.62 -9.86
C VAL A 220 -14.28 -4.52 -8.41
N GLU A 221 -14.87 -5.31 -7.53
CA GLU A 221 -14.38 -5.50 -6.15
C GLU A 221 -13.13 -6.36 -6.17
N PRO A 222 -11.95 -5.83 -5.79
CA PRO A 222 -10.68 -6.57 -5.95
C PRO A 222 -10.59 -7.82 -5.08
N ILE A 223 -11.15 -7.77 -3.89
CA ILE A 223 -11.22 -8.89 -2.94
C ILE A 223 -12.52 -8.81 -2.14
N LYS A 224 -13.03 -9.95 -1.73
CA LYS A 224 -14.15 -10.07 -0.79
C LYS A 224 -13.61 -10.49 0.57
N THR A 225 -14.01 -9.80 1.61
CA THR A 225 -13.84 -10.25 3.00
C THR A 225 -15.22 -10.70 3.49
N ASP A 226 -15.29 -11.94 3.90
CA ASP A 226 -16.50 -12.52 4.53
C ASP A 226 -16.87 -11.75 5.82
#